data_02595ae92371b102bc160b33df37cc84
#
_entry.id   02595ae92371b102bc160b33df37cc84
#
_cell.length_a   1.000
_cell.length_b   1.000
_cell.length_c   1.000
_cell.angle_alpha   90.00
_cell.angle_beta   90.00
_cell.angle_gamma   90.00
#
_symmetry.space_group_name_H-M   'P 1'
#
loop_
_entity.id
_entity.type
_entity.pdbx_description
1 polymer ?
#
loop_
_entity_poly.entity_id
_entity_poly.type
_entity_poly.pdbx_seq_one_letter_code
_entity_poly.pdbx_strand_id
1 'polypeptide(L)'
;EIRQALNLSVDRKKIIDDVLKGFGEELFYPLPVGTFGALSKSETDTYSLEKAKELLDKNGWKMNTGEQALEKKIGKELFKFSFSISTSDAPELKETAYLLKSMWEKIGAKVDVKIFETGDLSQNIIRPRKYDALLFGEIVGRDPDPFSFWHSSQRNDPGLNVALYTNIKADKLLEDARGIQDEAKRAEKYKEFQEEVSKDTPAIFLFSPKFIYVIPKNLKGTDEMESVTIPSERFSTIHKWYKTTDKVWKIFAK
;
A
#
# COMPACT_ATOMS: atom_id res chain seq x y z
N GLU A 1 11.09 14.50 -7.34
CA GLU A 1 12.24 14.15 -6.47
C GLU A 1 11.85 13.90 -5.00
N ILE A 2 10.93 14.71 -4.43
CA ILE A 2 10.48 14.54 -3.03
C ILE A 2 9.83 13.16 -2.82
N ARG A 3 8.82 12.81 -3.63
CA ARG A 3 8.13 11.52 -3.49
C ARG A 3 9.08 10.33 -3.66
N GLN A 4 10.03 10.41 -4.58
CA GLN A 4 11.05 9.39 -4.76
C GLN A 4 11.98 9.29 -3.53
N ALA A 5 12.42 10.42 -2.96
CA ALA A 5 13.25 10.43 -1.75
C ALA A 5 12.49 9.85 -0.54
N LEU A 6 11.22 10.23 -0.37
CA LEU A 6 10.33 9.64 0.65
C LEU A 6 10.20 8.11 0.46
N ASN A 7 9.99 7.64 -0.77
CA ASN A 7 9.89 6.20 -1.07
C ASN A 7 11.19 5.44 -0.75
N LEU A 8 12.35 5.99 -1.15
CA LEU A 8 13.66 5.40 -0.88
C LEU A 8 14.00 5.31 0.62
N SER A 9 13.44 6.21 1.44
CA SER A 9 13.72 6.27 2.87
C SER A 9 12.79 5.42 3.74
N VAL A 10 11.86 4.67 3.14
CA VAL A 10 10.93 3.80 3.88
C VAL A 10 11.49 2.39 4.02
N ASP A 11 11.80 1.99 5.24
CA ASP A 11 12.14 0.62 5.63
C ASP A 11 10.84 -0.19 5.85
N ARG A 12 10.36 -0.84 4.78
CA ARG A 12 9.12 -1.63 4.79
C ARG A 12 9.22 -2.83 5.70
N LYS A 13 10.40 -3.48 5.70
CA LYS A 13 10.64 -4.62 6.57
C LYS A 13 10.50 -4.25 8.04
N LYS A 14 11.06 -3.11 8.44
CA LYS A 14 10.91 -2.61 9.81
C LYS A 14 9.45 -2.34 10.17
N ILE A 15 8.64 -1.79 9.26
CA ILE A 15 7.20 -1.60 9.51
C ILE A 15 6.51 -2.94 9.74
N ILE A 16 6.79 -3.94 8.89
CA ILE A 16 6.21 -5.28 9.02
C ILE A 16 6.61 -5.94 10.34
N ASP A 17 7.88 -5.87 10.72
CA ASP A 17 8.38 -6.48 11.94
C ASP A 17 7.83 -5.79 13.21
N ASP A 18 7.86 -4.46 13.24
CA ASP A 18 7.48 -3.68 14.43
C ASP A 18 5.96 -3.57 14.61
N VAL A 19 5.21 -3.31 13.53
CA VAL A 19 3.75 -3.08 13.58
C VAL A 19 2.98 -4.38 13.40
N LEU A 20 3.29 -5.13 12.34
CA LEU A 20 2.55 -6.33 11.97
C LEU A 20 3.13 -7.61 12.59
N LYS A 21 4.18 -7.52 13.41
CA LYS A 21 4.83 -8.66 14.08
C LYS A 21 5.25 -9.77 13.10
N GLY A 22 5.68 -9.39 11.90
CA GLY A 22 6.05 -10.28 10.82
C GLY A 22 4.88 -10.82 9.98
N PHE A 23 3.63 -10.46 10.30
CA PHE A 23 2.46 -10.91 9.55
C PHE A 23 2.09 -9.94 8.42
N GLY A 24 3.01 -9.72 7.50
CA GLY A 24 2.83 -8.89 6.32
C GLY A 24 3.84 -9.23 5.24
N GLU A 25 3.64 -8.65 4.07
CA GLU A 25 4.56 -8.69 2.94
C GLU A 25 4.86 -7.28 2.45
N GLU A 26 6.10 -7.02 2.04
CA GLU A 26 6.49 -5.73 1.48
C GLU A 26 5.71 -5.46 0.20
N LEU A 27 5.20 -4.26 0.04
CA LEU A 27 4.48 -3.83 -1.15
C LEU A 27 5.22 -2.68 -1.83
N PHE A 28 5.46 -2.82 -3.14
CA PHE A 28 6.17 -1.83 -3.95
C PHE A 28 5.32 -1.28 -5.10
N TYR A 29 4.22 -1.94 -5.40
CA TYR A 29 3.33 -1.64 -6.53
C TYR A 29 1.87 -1.62 -6.09
N PRO A 30 0.95 -1.08 -6.91
CA PRO A 30 -0.48 -1.01 -6.59
C PRO A 30 -1.16 -2.36 -6.33
N LEU A 31 -0.67 -3.42 -6.96
CA LEU A 31 -1.25 -4.76 -6.82
C LEU A 31 -0.40 -5.62 -5.90
N PRO A 32 -0.97 -6.20 -4.83
CA PRO A 32 -0.27 -7.11 -3.94
C PRO A 32 0.25 -8.36 -4.68
N VAL A 33 1.41 -8.86 -4.25
CA VAL A 33 1.97 -10.12 -4.78
C VAL A 33 0.96 -11.26 -4.60
N GLY A 34 0.80 -12.07 -5.65
CA GLY A 34 -0.18 -13.15 -5.69
C GLY A 34 -1.55 -12.77 -6.23
N THR A 35 -1.83 -11.48 -6.48
CA THR A 35 -3.01 -11.06 -7.24
C THR A 35 -2.74 -11.13 -8.74
N PHE A 36 -3.81 -11.23 -9.51
CA PHE A 36 -3.72 -11.28 -10.96
C PHE A 36 -3.01 -10.05 -11.54
N GLY A 37 -2.01 -10.27 -12.39
CA GLY A 37 -1.24 -9.20 -13.05
C GLY A 37 -0.25 -8.45 -12.15
N ALA A 38 -0.06 -8.84 -10.89
CA ALA A 38 0.89 -8.20 -9.99
C ALA A 38 2.34 -8.31 -10.46
N LEU A 39 3.13 -7.25 -10.21
CA LEU A 39 4.58 -7.27 -10.36
C LEU A 39 5.25 -7.84 -9.10
N SER A 40 6.37 -8.52 -9.31
CA SER A 40 7.27 -8.92 -8.23
C SER A 40 8.22 -7.77 -7.88
N LYS A 41 8.74 -7.78 -6.65
CA LYS A 41 9.78 -6.84 -6.19
C LYS A 41 10.95 -6.80 -7.18
N SER A 42 11.36 -5.60 -7.58
CA SER A 42 12.54 -5.37 -8.39
C SER A 42 13.79 -5.19 -7.52
N GLU A 43 14.98 -5.45 -8.07
CA GLU A 43 16.27 -5.15 -7.42
C GLU A 43 16.45 -3.64 -7.15
N THR A 44 15.75 -2.79 -7.88
CA THR A 44 15.76 -1.33 -7.67
C THR A 44 14.87 -0.87 -6.51
N ASP A 45 13.97 -1.74 -6.02
CA ASP A 45 13.06 -1.47 -4.90
C ASP A 45 13.80 -1.63 -3.57
N THR A 46 14.78 -0.76 -3.33
CA THR A 46 15.66 -0.83 -2.18
C THR A 46 15.49 0.37 -1.26
N TYR A 47 15.49 0.08 0.05
CA TYR A 47 15.62 1.10 1.08
C TYR A 47 17.05 1.67 1.09
N SER A 48 17.18 2.99 1.03
CA SER A 48 18.46 3.67 1.19
C SER A 48 18.27 5.14 1.62
N LEU A 49 18.67 5.43 2.84
CA LEU A 49 18.68 6.81 3.37
C LEU A 49 19.72 7.67 2.64
N GLU A 50 20.86 7.09 2.25
CA GLU A 50 21.93 7.77 1.54
C GLU A 50 21.44 8.25 0.17
N LYS A 51 20.85 7.36 -0.63
CA LYS A 51 20.30 7.71 -1.94
C LYS A 51 19.18 8.75 -1.84
N ALA A 52 18.32 8.65 -0.81
CA ALA A 52 17.27 9.64 -0.57
C ALA A 52 17.85 11.03 -0.29
N LYS A 53 18.86 11.14 0.58
CA LYS A 53 19.55 12.40 0.89
C LYS A 53 20.31 12.96 -0.31
N GLU A 54 21.03 12.13 -1.05
CA GLU A 54 21.71 12.53 -2.28
C GLU A 54 20.74 13.08 -3.32
N LEU A 55 19.58 12.42 -3.49
CA LEU A 55 18.54 12.88 -4.42
C LEU A 55 18.03 14.27 -4.05
N LEU A 56 17.76 14.51 -2.76
CA LEU A 56 17.32 15.81 -2.27
C LEU A 56 18.40 16.87 -2.44
N ASP A 57 19.64 16.56 -2.08
CA ASP A 57 20.77 17.50 -2.19
C ASP A 57 21.05 17.89 -3.65
N LYS A 58 21.11 16.91 -4.56
CA LYS A 58 21.26 17.15 -6.02
C LYS A 58 20.15 18.04 -6.61
N ASN A 59 18.95 18.00 -6.01
CA ASN A 59 17.82 18.83 -6.42
C ASN A 59 17.73 20.15 -5.64
N GLY A 60 18.76 20.53 -4.88
CA GLY A 60 18.88 21.85 -4.26
C GLY A 60 18.14 22.00 -2.93
N TRP A 61 17.73 20.90 -2.29
CA TRP A 61 17.21 20.92 -0.93
C TRP A 61 18.36 21.04 0.06
N LYS A 62 18.34 22.05 0.91
CA LYS A 62 19.40 22.34 1.89
C LYS A 62 18.84 22.44 3.29
N MET A 63 19.62 22.01 4.29
CA MET A 63 19.22 22.10 5.68
C MET A 63 19.16 23.55 6.14
N ASN A 64 18.01 23.96 6.67
CA ASN A 64 17.88 25.19 7.42
C ASN A 64 18.20 24.94 8.90
N THR A 65 19.26 25.56 9.38
CA THR A 65 19.75 25.39 10.76
C THR A 65 18.77 25.90 11.82
N GLY A 66 17.85 26.79 11.47
CA GLY A 66 16.86 27.36 12.40
C GLY A 66 15.60 26.49 12.61
N GLU A 67 15.19 25.71 11.62
CA GLU A 67 13.91 24.99 11.66
C GLU A 67 14.03 23.46 11.61
N GLN A 68 15.24 22.92 11.54
CA GLN A 68 15.53 21.47 11.45
C GLN A 68 14.79 20.76 10.28
N ALA A 69 14.49 21.49 9.20
CA ALA A 69 13.89 20.95 7.99
C ALA A 69 14.65 21.41 6.76
N LEU A 70 14.61 20.60 5.69
CA LEU A 70 15.16 21.01 4.41
C LEU A 70 14.31 22.10 3.77
N GLU A 71 14.99 23.03 3.07
CA GLU A 71 14.36 24.10 2.30
C GLU A 71 14.92 24.14 0.89
N LYS A 72 14.09 24.59 -0.05
CA LYS A 72 14.49 24.83 -1.45
C LYS A 72 13.86 26.11 -1.95
N LYS A 73 14.69 26.98 -2.54
CA LYS A 73 14.21 28.20 -3.19
C LYS A 73 13.87 27.92 -4.66
N ILE A 74 12.65 28.19 -5.06
CA ILE A 74 12.17 28.05 -6.44
C ILE A 74 11.69 29.44 -6.89
N GLY A 75 12.43 30.08 -7.77
CA GLY A 75 12.18 31.46 -8.15
C GLY A 75 12.34 32.41 -6.95
N LYS A 76 11.27 33.09 -6.55
CA LYS A 76 11.25 33.99 -5.37
C LYS A 76 10.68 33.33 -4.11
N GLU A 77 10.12 32.14 -4.21
CA GLU A 77 9.46 31.43 -3.11
C GLU A 77 10.40 30.44 -2.44
N LEU A 78 10.27 30.34 -1.11
CA LEU A 78 11.00 29.39 -0.29
C LEU A 78 10.05 28.29 0.12
N PHE A 79 10.33 27.06 -0.34
CA PHE A 79 9.58 25.86 -0.01
C PHE A 79 10.26 25.12 1.12
N LYS A 80 9.48 24.75 2.14
CA LYS A 80 9.94 23.96 3.28
C LYS A 80 9.53 22.50 3.05
N PHE A 81 10.41 21.56 3.38
CA PHE A 81 10.10 20.14 3.37
C PHE A 81 9.31 19.78 4.63
N SER A 82 8.10 20.28 4.70
CA SER A 82 7.19 20.10 5.83
C SER A 82 5.79 19.76 5.33
N PHE A 83 5.18 18.73 5.90
CA PHE A 83 3.83 18.26 5.56
C PHE A 83 3.21 17.44 6.69
N SER A 84 1.91 17.19 6.59
CA SER A 84 1.19 16.33 7.51
C SER A 84 0.80 14.99 6.87
N ILE A 85 0.79 13.92 7.70
CA ILE A 85 0.19 12.63 7.37
C ILE A 85 -1.14 12.53 8.09
N SER A 86 -2.23 12.38 7.34
CA SER A 86 -3.55 12.10 7.88
C SER A 86 -3.83 10.60 7.82
N THR A 87 -4.35 10.02 8.92
CA THR A 87 -4.72 8.60 8.97
C THR A 87 -5.78 8.35 10.04
N SER A 88 -6.32 7.12 10.08
CA SER A 88 -7.28 6.73 11.11
C SER A 88 -6.61 6.35 12.42
N ASP A 89 -7.41 6.23 13.48
CA ASP A 89 -7.02 5.80 14.81
C ASP A 89 -6.80 4.28 14.95
N ALA A 90 -6.97 3.51 13.84
CA ALA A 90 -6.63 2.09 13.80
C ALA A 90 -5.16 1.88 14.25
N PRO A 91 -4.89 0.99 15.22
CA PRO A 91 -3.57 0.85 15.84
C PRO A 91 -2.44 0.68 14.81
N GLU A 92 -2.64 -0.17 13.81
CA GLU A 92 -1.63 -0.47 12.77
C GLU A 92 -1.31 0.76 11.93
N LEU A 93 -2.32 1.55 11.55
CA LEU A 93 -2.14 2.75 10.75
C LEU A 93 -1.48 3.87 11.57
N LYS A 94 -1.90 4.03 12.82
CA LYS A 94 -1.32 4.99 13.75
C LYS A 94 0.17 4.72 14.00
N GLU A 95 0.53 3.47 14.35
CA GLU A 95 1.93 3.08 14.57
C GLU A 95 2.76 3.23 13.28
N THR A 96 2.22 2.84 12.13
CA THR A 96 2.87 3.05 10.82
C THR A 96 3.12 4.51 10.54
N ALA A 97 2.16 5.42 10.81
CA ALA A 97 2.33 6.85 10.59
C ALA A 97 3.47 7.45 11.43
N TYR A 98 3.61 7.04 12.69
CA TYR A 98 4.73 7.47 13.54
C TYR A 98 6.08 6.90 13.10
N LEU A 99 6.11 5.67 12.60
CA LEU A 99 7.34 5.11 12.00
C LEU A 99 7.73 5.86 10.72
N LEU A 100 6.80 6.14 9.83
CA LEU A 100 7.03 6.94 8.63
C LEU A 100 7.56 8.33 8.98
N LYS A 101 6.94 9.02 9.95
CA LYS A 101 7.46 10.28 10.49
C LYS A 101 8.93 10.16 10.89
N SER A 102 9.25 9.17 11.73
CA SER A 102 10.63 8.93 12.19
C SER A 102 11.62 8.64 11.04
N MET A 103 11.18 7.95 9.98
CA MET A 103 12.01 7.67 8.81
C MET A 103 12.22 8.93 7.96
N TRP A 104 11.18 9.70 7.71
CA TRP A 104 11.25 10.89 6.86
C TRP A 104 11.95 12.07 7.54
N GLU A 105 11.88 12.16 8.87
CA GLU A 105 12.68 13.14 9.63
C GLU A 105 14.20 12.89 9.49
N LYS A 106 14.63 11.63 9.29
CA LYS A 106 16.06 11.31 9.04
C LYS A 106 16.60 11.85 7.72
N ILE A 107 15.73 12.12 6.76
CA ILE A 107 16.11 12.73 5.47
C ILE A 107 15.81 14.24 5.42
N GLY A 108 15.45 14.85 6.56
CA GLY A 108 15.26 16.29 6.72
C GLY A 108 13.86 16.79 6.43
N ALA A 109 12.86 15.94 6.42
CA ALA A 109 11.47 16.36 6.43
C ALA A 109 11.03 16.78 7.84
N LYS A 110 10.07 17.70 7.94
CA LYS A 110 9.32 17.97 9.17
C LYS A 110 7.91 17.43 8.98
N VAL A 111 7.57 16.39 9.75
CA VAL A 111 6.32 15.66 9.55
C VAL A 111 5.40 15.79 10.76
N ASP A 112 4.15 16.17 10.53
CA ASP A 112 3.10 16.17 11.53
C ASP A 112 2.14 14.98 11.30
N VAL A 113 1.75 14.28 12.37
CA VAL A 113 0.83 13.13 12.28
C VAL A 113 -0.53 13.54 12.82
N LYS A 114 -1.55 13.48 11.96
CA LYS A 114 -2.94 13.81 12.27
C LYS A 114 -3.76 12.53 12.31
N ILE A 115 -4.26 12.18 13.49
CA ILE A 115 -5.07 10.98 13.72
C ILE A 115 -6.54 11.38 13.81
N PHE A 116 -7.39 10.69 13.10
CA PHE A 116 -8.83 10.91 13.04
C PHE A 116 -9.58 9.62 13.39
N GLU A 117 -10.77 9.76 13.92
CA GLU A 117 -11.72 8.64 13.94
C GLU A 117 -12.08 8.27 12.48
N THR A 118 -12.35 6.98 12.21
CA THR A 118 -12.52 6.47 10.84
C THR A 118 -13.63 7.19 10.06
N GLY A 119 -14.75 7.51 10.70
CA GLY A 119 -15.86 8.23 10.06
C GLY A 119 -15.50 9.68 9.75
N ASP A 120 -14.81 10.36 10.66
CA ASP A 120 -14.33 11.74 10.50
C ASP A 120 -13.28 11.81 9.39
N LEU A 121 -12.31 10.88 9.38
CA LEU A 121 -11.32 10.76 8.31
C LEU A 121 -12.00 10.68 6.94
N SER A 122 -13.00 9.82 6.81
CA SER A 122 -13.72 9.63 5.55
C SER A 122 -14.45 10.89 5.10
N GLN A 123 -15.29 11.48 5.99
CA GLN A 123 -16.21 12.56 5.63
C GLN A 123 -15.50 13.92 5.48
N ASN A 124 -14.57 14.23 6.38
CA ASN A 124 -14.01 15.58 6.51
C ASN A 124 -12.62 15.73 5.91
N ILE A 125 -11.93 14.62 5.64
CA ILE A 125 -10.55 14.63 5.15
C ILE A 125 -10.46 13.97 3.75
N ILE A 126 -10.90 12.72 3.59
CA ILE A 126 -10.76 11.96 2.33
C ILE A 126 -11.69 12.51 1.25
N ARG A 127 -12.99 12.62 1.51
CA ARG A 127 -13.96 13.10 0.51
C ARG A 127 -13.62 14.48 -0.03
N PRO A 128 -13.35 15.51 0.81
CA PRO A 128 -12.98 16.81 0.33
C PRO A 128 -11.50 16.94 -0.09
N ARG A 129 -10.71 15.84 -0.04
CA ARG A 129 -9.27 15.80 -0.39
C ARG A 129 -8.43 16.80 0.41
N LYS A 130 -8.69 16.94 1.71
CA LYS A 130 -8.02 17.89 2.62
C LYS A 130 -6.85 17.25 3.38
N TYR A 131 -5.81 16.86 2.67
CA TYR A 131 -4.59 16.27 3.25
C TYR A 131 -3.36 16.64 2.41
N ASP A 132 -2.19 16.70 3.05
CA ASP A 132 -0.91 16.76 2.34
C ASP A 132 -0.47 15.35 1.94
N ALA A 133 -0.52 14.42 2.89
CA ALA A 133 -0.36 12.98 2.68
C ALA A 133 -1.45 12.21 3.43
N LEU A 134 -1.92 11.12 2.82
CA LEU A 134 -2.92 10.23 3.40
C LEU A 134 -2.31 8.83 3.54
N LEU A 135 -2.31 8.29 4.77
CA LEU A 135 -2.02 6.87 5.00
C LEU A 135 -3.34 6.12 5.05
N PHE A 136 -3.55 5.25 4.07
CA PHE A 136 -4.82 4.59 3.80
C PHE A 136 -4.60 3.16 3.30
N GLY A 137 -5.57 2.27 3.49
CA GLY A 137 -5.56 0.91 2.98
C GLY A 137 -6.58 0.73 1.86
N GLU A 138 -6.16 0.04 0.79
CA GLU A 138 -7.05 -0.39 -0.29
C GLU A 138 -7.29 -1.91 -0.18
N ILE A 139 -8.51 -2.34 -0.43
CA ILE A 139 -8.84 -3.77 -0.54
C ILE A 139 -8.83 -4.13 -2.02
N VAL A 140 -7.86 -4.93 -2.39
CA VAL A 140 -7.70 -5.45 -3.76
C VAL A 140 -8.24 -6.88 -3.79
N GLY A 141 -9.26 -7.13 -4.62
CA GLY A 141 -9.83 -8.47 -4.81
C GLY A 141 -8.92 -9.40 -5.60
N ARG A 142 -9.31 -10.68 -5.70
CA ARG A 142 -8.56 -11.72 -6.43
C ARG A 142 -8.41 -11.39 -7.92
N ASP A 143 -9.45 -10.87 -8.55
CA ASP A 143 -9.42 -10.28 -9.89
C ASP A 143 -9.49 -8.76 -9.74
N PRO A 144 -8.34 -8.08 -9.69
CA PRO A 144 -8.29 -6.67 -9.39
C PRO A 144 -8.83 -5.84 -10.55
N ASP A 145 -9.59 -4.78 -10.21
CA ASP A 145 -9.90 -3.70 -11.12
C ASP A 145 -9.35 -2.39 -10.55
N PRO A 146 -8.09 -2.07 -10.83
CA PRO A 146 -7.44 -0.89 -10.28
C PRO A 146 -7.98 0.43 -10.83
N PHE A 147 -8.88 0.42 -11.81
CA PHE A 147 -9.48 1.61 -12.40
C PHE A 147 -10.10 2.55 -11.35
N SER A 148 -10.84 1.99 -10.41
CA SER A 148 -11.56 2.79 -9.39
C SER A 148 -10.61 3.59 -8.49
N PHE A 149 -9.41 3.10 -8.24
CA PHE A 149 -8.42 3.74 -7.37
C PHE A 149 -7.41 4.61 -8.14
N TRP A 150 -7.19 4.33 -9.44
CA TRP A 150 -6.06 4.91 -10.15
C TRP A 150 -6.41 5.72 -11.40
N HIS A 151 -7.58 5.50 -12.00
CA HIS A 151 -7.96 6.26 -13.19
C HIS A 151 -8.26 7.73 -12.85
N SER A 152 -7.85 8.65 -13.70
CA SER A 152 -7.97 10.10 -13.44
C SER A 152 -9.42 10.59 -13.31
N SER A 153 -10.39 9.91 -13.94
CA SER A 153 -11.83 10.21 -13.78
C SER A 153 -12.34 9.97 -12.36
N GLN A 154 -11.61 9.21 -11.53
CA GLN A 154 -11.99 8.84 -10.16
C GLN A 154 -11.38 9.76 -9.07
N ARG A 155 -10.77 10.90 -9.47
CA ARG A 155 -10.13 11.84 -8.52
C ARG A 155 -11.09 12.58 -7.61
N ASN A 156 -12.27 12.92 -8.09
CA ASN A 156 -13.26 13.65 -7.33
C ASN A 156 -14.22 12.71 -6.60
N ASP A 157 -14.73 13.13 -5.43
CA ASP A 157 -15.78 12.38 -4.72
C ASP A 157 -16.98 12.13 -5.65
N PRO A 158 -17.55 10.92 -5.72
CA PRO A 158 -17.30 9.74 -4.88
C PRO A 158 -16.18 8.80 -5.38
N GLY A 159 -15.38 9.21 -6.36
CA GLY A 159 -14.28 8.40 -6.88
C GLY A 159 -13.22 8.08 -5.83
N LEU A 160 -12.50 6.97 -6.02
CA LEU A 160 -11.59 6.41 -5.05
C LEU A 160 -10.10 6.72 -5.32
N ASN A 161 -9.79 7.50 -6.37
CA ASN A 161 -8.42 7.91 -6.65
C ASN A 161 -7.97 8.99 -5.64
N VAL A 162 -7.59 8.53 -4.45
CA VAL A 162 -7.15 9.40 -3.34
C VAL A 162 -5.74 9.94 -3.53
N ALA A 163 -4.95 9.33 -4.42
CA ALA A 163 -3.64 9.86 -4.81
C ALA A 163 -3.75 11.05 -5.77
N LEU A 164 -4.95 11.36 -6.27
CA LEU A 164 -5.23 12.39 -7.29
C LEU A 164 -4.36 12.19 -8.56
N TYR A 165 -3.97 10.95 -8.81
CA TYR A 165 -3.10 10.59 -9.92
C TYR A 165 -3.75 10.89 -11.27
N THR A 166 -2.94 11.40 -12.19
CA THR A 166 -3.37 11.72 -13.54
C THR A 166 -2.23 11.42 -14.49
N ASN A 167 -2.42 10.42 -15.32
CA ASN A 167 -1.48 10.04 -16.37
C ASN A 167 -2.27 9.38 -17.51
N ILE A 168 -2.24 10.01 -18.70
CA ILE A 168 -3.02 9.57 -19.88
C ILE A 168 -2.68 8.14 -20.27
N LYS A 169 -1.40 7.75 -20.14
CA LYS A 169 -0.97 6.39 -20.49
C LYS A 169 -1.49 5.37 -19.47
N ALA A 170 -1.43 5.68 -18.18
CA ALA A 170 -1.98 4.84 -17.13
C ALA A 170 -3.50 4.69 -17.28
N ASP A 171 -4.21 5.79 -17.54
CA ASP A 171 -5.66 5.77 -17.80
C ASP A 171 -6.00 4.84 -18.96
N LYS A 172 -5.31 4.98 -20.09
CA LYS A 172 -5.53 4.12 -21.25
C LYS A 172 -5.24 2.66 -20.98
N LEU A 173 -4.18 2.34 -20.24
CA LEU A 173 -3.86 0.95 -19.85
C LEU A 173 -4.97 0.31 -19.02
N LEU A 174 -5.57 1.08 -18.10
CA LEU A 174 -6.69 0.64 -17.28
C LEU A 174 -7.98 0.45 -18.08
N GLU A 175 -8.26 1.35 -19.02
CA GLU A 175 -9.41 1.24 -19.95
C GLU A 175 -9.27 0.02 -20.85
N ASP A 176 -8.11 -0.14 -21.49
CA ASP A 176 -7.82 -1.26 -22.38
C ASP A 176 -7.95 -2.60 -21.64
N ALA A 177 -7.41 -2.70 -20.41
CA ALA A 177 -7.46 -3.93 -19.61
C ALA A 177 -8.88 -4.41 -19.33
N ARG A 178 -9.81 -3.50 -19.09
CA ARG A 178 -11.25 -3.83 -18.88
C ARG A 178 -11.93 -4.43 -20.10
N GLY A 179 -11.46 -4.09 -21.32
CA GLY A 179 -12.00 -4.62 -22.58
C GLY A 179 -11.39 -5.94 -23.02
N ILE A 180 -10.32 -6.41 -22.37
CA ILE A 180 -9.56 -7.61 -22.76
C ILE A 180 -10.10 -8.84 -22.05
N GLN A 181 -10.59 -9.84 -22.80
CA GLN A 181 -11.02 -11.14 -22.26
C GLN A 181 -9.85 -12.13 -22.07
N ASP A 182 -8.80 -11.98 -22.89
CA ASP A 182 -7.59 -12.81 -22.77
C ASP A 182 -6.82 -12.43 -21.50
N GLU A 183 -6.77 -13.36 -20.54
CA GLU A 183 -6.15 -13.13 -19.24
C GLU A 183 -4.66 -12.77 -19.34
N ALA A 184 -3.91 -13.39 -20.26
CA ALA A 184 -2.48 -13.12 -20.41
C ALA A 184 -2.24 -11.67 -20.89
N LYS A 185 -3.02 -11.23 -21.87
CA LYS A 185 -2.95 -9.85 -22.37
C LYS A 185 -3.44 -8.83 -21.34
N ARG A 186 -4.46 -9.17 -20.58
CA ARG A 186 -4.95 -8.31 -19.48
C ARG A 186 -3.90 -8.17 -18.38
N ALA A 187 -3.25 -9.27 -17.99
CA ALA A 187 -2.16 -9.26 -17.02
C ALA A 187 -0.97 -8.40 -17.49
N GLU A 188 -0.64 -8.42 -18.79
CA GLU A 188 0.39 -7.58 -19.36
C GLU A 188 0.03 -6.08 -19.22
N LYS A 189 -1.22 -5.69 -19.50
CA LYS A 189 -1.69 -4.31 -19.30
C LYS A 189 -1.58 -3.86 -17.84
N TYR A 190 -1.90 -4.73 -16.88
CA TYR A 190 -1.73 -4.41 -15.47
C TYR A 190 -0.25 -4.26 -15.07
N LYS A 191 0.66 -5.04 -15.66
CA LYS A 191 2.11 -4.87 -15.46
C LYS A 191 2.60 -3.53 -15.99
N GLU A 192 2.28 -3.21 -17.25
CA GLU A 192 2.61 -1.91 -17.86
C GLU A 192 2.06 -0.73 -17.03
N PHE A 193 0.84 -0.85 -16.51
CA PHE A 193 0.23 0.16 -15.64
C PHE A 193 1.03 0.34 -14.34
N GLN A 194 1.41 -0.75 -13.66
CA GLN A 194 2.19 -0.67 -12.43
C GLN A 194 3.58 -0.06 -12.65
N GLU A 195 4.22 -0.37 -13.78
CA GLU A 195 5.48 0.27 -14.17
C GLU A 195 5.33 1.77 -14.37
N GLU A 196 4.22 2.22 -14.99
CA GLU A 196 3.95 3.63 -15.21
C GLU A 196 3.71 4.37 -13.88
N VAL A 197 2.93 3.79 -12.97
CA VAL A 197 2.73 4.31 -11.61
C VAL A 197 4.05 4.39 -10.85
N SER A 198 4.92 3.38 -10.96
CA SER A 198 6.24 3.37 -10.30
C SER A 198 7.13 4.52 -10.76
N LYS A 199 7.13 4.86 -12.06
CA LYS A 199 7.91 6.00 -12.60
C LYS A 199 7.47 7.33 -11.99
N ASP A 200 6.16 7.54 -11.86
CA ASP A 200 5.60 8.80 -11.38
C ASP A 200 5.59 8.91 -9.85
N THR A 201 5.65 7.79 -9.17
CA THR A 201 5.60 7.69 -7.69
C THR A 201 4.46 8.54 -7.08
N PRO A 202 3.18 8.37 -7.50
CA PRO A 202 2.06 9.12 -6.93
C PRO A 202 1.74 8.69 -5.51
N ALA A 203 2.09 7.47 -5.13
CA ALA A 203 1.94 6.90 -3.81
C ALA A 203 3.18 6.09 -3.43
N ILE A 204 3.33 5.85 -2.12
CA ILE A 204 4.36 4.98 -1.54
C ILE A 204 3.65 3.76 -1.01
N PHE A 205 3.85 2.61 -1.66
CA PHE A 205 3.29 1.34 -1.24
C PHE A 205 4.12 0.80 -0.07
N LEU A 206 3.47 0.31 0.97
CA LEU A 206 4.14 -0.05 2.23
C LEU A 206 4.13 -1.56 2.45
N PHE A 207 2.96 -2.12 2.66
CA PHE A 207 2.80 -3.54 2.98
C PHE A 207 1.39 -4.04 2.61
N SER A 208 1.29 -5.35 2.45
CA SER A 208 0.04 -6.10 2.45
C SER A 208 -0.02 -6.96 3.71
N PRO A 209 -0.97 -6.74 4.64
CA PRO A 209 -1.07 -7.54 5.85
C PRO A 209 -1.54 -8.96 5.53
N LYS A 210 -0.99 -9.96 6.24
CA LYS A 210 -1.47 -11.34 6.15
C LYS A 210 -2.75 -11.50 6.94
N PHE A 211 -3.73 -12.18 6.37
CA PHE A 211 -4.94 -12.57 7.08
C PHE A 211 -4.63 -13.70 8.06
N ILE A 212 -4.81 -13.42 9.35
CA ILE A 212 -4.58 -14.40 10.42
C ILE A 212 -5.90 -15.09 10.75
N TYR A 213 -5.96 -16.41 10.58
CA TYR A 213 -7.11 -17.21 10.93
C TYR A 213 -6.72 -18.34 11.88
N VAL A 214 -7.22 -18.28 13.12
CA VAL A 214 -6.96 -19.28 14.14
C VAL A 214 -7.95 -20.42 14.04
N ILE A 215 -7.46 -21.64 13.87
CA ILE A 215 -8.26 -22.86 13.78
C ILE A 215 -7.88 -23.88 14.84
N PRO A 216 -8.80 -24.76 15.26
CA PRO A 216 -8.49 -25.88 16.16
C PRO A 216 -7.49 -26.85 15.52
N LYS A 217 -6.53 -27.37 16.28
CA LYS A 217 -5.52 -28.33 15.79
C LYS A 217 -6.11 -29.60 15.18
N ASN A 218 -7.32 -30.00 15.61
CA ASN A 218 -7.99 -31.21 15.12
C ASN A 218 -8.89 -30.95 13.88
N LEU A 219 -8.92 -29.72 13.35
CA LEU A 219 -9.53 -29.42 12.06
C LEU A 219 -8.56 -29.82 10.95
N LYS A 220 -9.05 -30.59 9.99
CA LYS A 220 -8.31 -31.11 8.86
C LYS A 220 -8.96 -30.68 7.54
N GLY A 221 -8.25 -30.85 6.41
CA GLY A 221 -8.73 -30.43 5.09
C GLY A 221 -8.60 -28.92 4.83
N THR A 222 -7.79 -28.23 5.65
CA THR A 222 -7.52 -26.79 5.51
C THR A 222 -6.28 -26.50 4.68
N ASP A 223 -5.47 -27.51 4.35
CA ASP A 223 -4.19 -27.38 3.64
C ASP A 223 -4.38 -26.94 2.16
N GLU A 224 -5.59 -27.14 1.64
CA GLU A 224 -5.97 -26.73 0.28
C GLU A 224 -6.57 -25.31 0.21
N MET A 225 -6.48 -24.54 1.28
CA MET A 225 -6.88 -23.12 1.23
C MET A 225 -5.91 -22.36 0.33
N GLU A 226 -6.43 -21.85 -0.77
CA GLU A 226 -5.70 -20.94 -1.62
C GLU A 226 -5.46 -19.58 -0.92
N SER A 227 -4.69 -18.71 -1.56
CA SER A 227 -4.51 -17.34 -1.08
C SER A 227 -5.86 -16.66 -0.83
N VAL A 228 -6.04 -16.10 0.37
CA VAL A 228 -7.24 -15.41 0.82
C VAL A 228 -7.04 -13.91 0.63
N THR A 229 -7.83 -13.28 -0.23
CA THR A 229 -7.79 -11.83 -0.47
C THR A 229 -8.81 -11.07 0.37
N ILE A 230 -9.95 -11.71 0.67
CA ILE A 230 -10.96 -11.18 1.58
C ILE A 230 -11.35 -12.22 2.63
N PRO A 231 -11.72 -11.83 3.86
CA PRO A 231 -11.95 -12.75 4.96
C PRO A 231 -12.96 -13.87 4.71
N SER A 232 -13.96 -13.65 3.85
CA SER A 232 -14.98 -14.66 3.51
C SER A 232 -14.45 -15.82 2.66
N GLU A 233 -13.39 -15.59 1.88
CA GLU A 233 -12.80 -16.63 1.02
C GLU A 233 -12.17 -17.78 1.81
N ARG A 234 -11.87 -17.59 3.11
CA ARG A 234 -11.40 -18.68 3.98
C ARG A 234 -12.34 -19.89 4.02
N PHE A 235 -13.59 -19.69 3.66
CA PHE A 235 -14.60 -20.75 3.63
C PHE A 235 -14.79 -21.39 2.24
N SER A 236 -14.04 -21.00 1.23
CA SER A 236 -14.17 -21.54 -0.15
C SER A 236 -14.05 -23.06 -0.22
N THR A 237 -13.23 -23.64 0.64
CA THR A 237 -12.98 -25.09 0.74
C THR A 237 -13.66 -25.75 1.93
N ILE A 238 -14.63 -25.10 2.59
CA ILE A 238 -15.26 -25.59 3.84
C ILE A 238 -15.89 -26.97 3.69
N HIS A 239 -16.34 -27.33 2.47
CA HIS A 239 -16.89 -28.65 2.15
C HIS A 239 -15.87 -29.78 2.27
N LYS A 240 -14.55 -29.46 2.33
CA LYS A 240 -13.45 -30.41 2.52
C LYS A 240 -13.00 -30.51 3.97
N TRP A 241 -13.51 -29.62 4.84
CA TRP A 241 -13.07 -29.57 6.23
C TRP A 241 -13.75 -30.64 7.07
N TYR A 242 -12.97 -31.32 7.85
CA TYR A 242 -13.48 -32.31 8.77
C TYR A 242 -12.71 -32.26 10.10
N LYS A 243 -13.34 -32.75 11.14
CA LYS A 243 -12.75 -32.83 12.48
C LYS A 243 -12.41 -34.27 12.80
N THR A 244 -11.17 -34.53 13.20
CA THR A 244 -10.78 -35.83 13.72
C THR A 244 -11.44 -36.02 15.09
N THR A 245 -12.21 -37.10 15.25
CA THR A 245 -12.86 -37.46 16.52
C THR A 245 -12.38 -38.85 16.93
N ASP A 246 -12.20 -39.08 18.24
CA ASP A 246 -11.80 -40.37 18.78
C ASP A 246 -12.95 -41.40 18.79
N LYS A 247 -14.16 -40.97 18.38
CA LYS A 247 -15.37 -41.82 18.32
C LYS A 247 -15.75 -42.05 16.87
N VAL A 248 -15.27 -43.15 16.29
CA VAL A 248 -15.74 -43.69 15.03
C VAL A 248 -16.58 -44.95 15.31
N TRP A 249 -17.59 -45.15 14.49
CA TRP A 249 -18.32 -46.41 14.55
C TRP A 249 -17.36 -47.54 14.25
N LYS A 250 -17.43 -48.67 15.00
CA LYS A 250 -16.49 -49.81 14.87
C LYS A 250 -16.33 -50.33 13.44
N ILE A 251 -17.38 -50.22 12.63
CA ILE A 251 -17.35 -50.62 11.19
C ILE A 251 -16.47 -49.72 10.31
N PHE A 252 -16.12 -48.50 10.75
CA PHE A 252 -15.24 -47.54 10.04
C PHE A 252 -13.88 -47.39 10.70
N ALA A 253 -13.66 -48.06 11.83
CA ALA A 253 -12.35 -48.08 12.50
C ALA A 253 -11.50 -49.17 11.84
N LYS A 254 -10.54 -48.76 10.99
CA LYS A 254 -9.46 -49.64 10.50
C LYS A 254 -8.25 -49.44 11.37
#